data_75b1fee947efcdccc0b2e066eb01669d
#
_entry.id   75b1fee947efcdccc0b2e066eb01669d
#
_cell.length_a   1.000
_cell.length_b   1.000
_cell.length_c   1.000
_cell.angle_alpha   90.00
_cell.angle_beta   90.00
_cell.angle_gamma   90.00
#
_symmetry.space_group_name_H-M   'P 1'
#
loop_
_entity.id
_entity.type
_entity.pdbx_description
1 polymer ?
#
loop_
_entity_poly.entity_id
_entity_poly.type
_entity_poly.pdbx_seq_one_letter_code
_entity_poly.pdbx_strand_id
1 'polypeptide(L)'
;MTYLNNLKERFTFDQLLLIFTCFSFTFPFYILGPILVIECIYLFVSKKAINALKETPKIKFLYLFVLISLSISLIHKNILGALATVAIFIAIVLMVYYRKHVNQSTFEFIIDMLIVLSILWAIYGIYEQFQIYHRLGVDHFTFKVYARRENRLNSVFYNAN
;
A
#
# COMPACT_ATOMS: atom_id res chain seq x y z
N MET A 1 4.19 -9.01 -25.70
CA MET A 1 2.79 -8.58 -25.96
C MET A 1 1.74 -9.62 -25.59
N THR A 2 2.02 -10.92 -25.73
CA THR A 2 1.10 -12.04 -25.43
C THR A 2 0.66 -12.12 -23.96
N TYR A 3 1.54 -11.85 -23.01
CA TYR A 3 1.25 -11.98 -21.56
C TYR A 3 0.25 -10.93 -21.04
N LEU A 4 0.36 -9.69 -21.54
CA LEU A 4 -0.58 -8.61 -21.18
C LEU A 4 -1.97 -8.82 -21.75
N ASN A 5 -2.08 -9.44 -22.91
CA ASN A 5 -3.37 -9.80 -23.49
C ASN A 5 -4.05 -10.91 -22.67
N ASN A 6 -3.31 -11.94 -22.26
CA ASN A 6 -3.83 -13.01 -21.41
C ASN A 6 -4.33 -12.50 -20.05
N LEU A 7 -3.68 -11.48 -19.46
CA LEU A 7 -4.15 -10.87 -18.21
C LEU A 7 -5.45 -10.09 -18.40
N LYS A 8 -5.62 -9.37 -19.53
CA LYS A 8 -6.86 -8.65 -19.84
C LYS A 8 -8.04 -9.57 -20.13
N GLU A 9 -7.78 -10.76 -20.65
CA GLU A 9 -8.80 -11.79 -20.86
C GLU A 9 -9.23 -12.47 -19.56
N ARG A 10 -8.29 -12.58 -18.58
CA ARG A 10 -8.52 -13.25 -17.32
C ARG A 10 -9.17 -12.36 -16.25
N PHE A 11 -8.86 -11.07 -16.23
CA PHE A 11 -9.30 -10.14 -15.19
C PHE A 11 -10.04 -8.93 -15.78
N THR A 12 -11.10 -8.51 -15.10
CA THR A 12 -11.77 -7.25 -15.41
C THR A 12 -10.86 -6.06 -15.09
N PHE A 13 -11.16 -4.90 -15.66
CA PHE A 13 -10.38 -3.67 -15.38
C PHE A 13 -10.33 -3.35 -13.88
N ASP A 14 -11.44 -3.53 -13.15
CA ASP A 14 -11.52 -3.25 -11.71
C ASP A 14 -10.69 -4.25 -10.89
N GLN A 15 -10.58 -5.50 -11.34
CA GLN A 15 -9.69 -6.50 -10.74
C GLN A 15 -8.21 -6.18 -11.02
N LEU A 16 -7.88 -5.73 -12.22
CA LEU A 16 -6.51 -5.28 -12.54
C LEU A 16 -6.11 -4.05 -11.71
N LEU A 17 -7.05 -3.14 -11.47
CA LEU A 17 -6.82 -1.98 -10.61
C LEU A 17 -6.56 -2.42 -9.16
N LEU A 18 -7.34 -3.37 -8.63
CA LEU A 18 -7.10 -3.97 -7.32
C LEU A 18 -5.72 -4.64 -7.21
N ILE A 19 -5.33 -5.43 -8.22
CA ILE A 19 -4.01 -6.08 -8.27
C ILE A 19 -2.91 -5.02 -8.25
N PHE A 20 -3.07 -3.95 -9.02
CA PHE A 20 -2.12 -2.83 -9.05
C PHE A 20 -2.05 -2.10 -7.70
N THR A 21 -3.17 -1.89 -7.02
CA THR A 21 -3.21 -1.34 -5.67
C THR A 21 -2.43 -2.23 -4.70
N CYS A 22 -2.68 -3.54 -4.70
CA CYS A 22 -1.96 -4.50 -3.84
C CYS A 22 -0.45 -4.51 -4.16
N PHE A 23 -0.07 -4.47 -5.44
CA PHE A 23 1.32 -4.32 -5.85
C PHE A 23 1.95 -3.03 -5.31
N SER A 24 1.20 -1.92 -5.34
CA SER A 24 1.68 -0.61 -4.88
C SER A 24 2.01 -0.57 -3.38
N PHE A 25 1.38 -1.42 -2.57
CA PHE A 25 1.71 -1.56 -1.14
C PHE A 25 3.12 -2.10 -0.89
N THR A 26 3.78 -2.66 -1.88
CA THR A 26 5.19 -3.10 -1.77
C THR A 26 6.19 -1.95 -1.95
N PHE A 27 5.72 -0.77 -2.33
CA PHE A 27 6.57 0.42 -2.51
C PHE A 27 6.59 1.32 -1.27
N PRO A 28 7.60 2.18 -1.15
CA PRO A 28 7.67 3.20 -0.10
C PRO A 28 6.44 4.12 -0.10
N PHE A 29 6.09 4.62 1.08
CA PHE A 29 4.89 5.45 1.30
C PHE A 29 4.81 6.69 0.39
N TYR A 30 5.95 7.29 0.04
CA TYR A 30 5.99 8.46 -0.85
C TYR A 30 5.62 8.15 -2.31
N ILE A 31 5.67 6.88 -2.72
CA ILE A 31 5.16 6.40 -4.01
C ILE A 31 3.72 5.90 -3.86
N LEU A 32 3.46 5.10 -2.84
CA LEU A 32 2.14 4.54 -2.55
C LEU A 32 1.08 5.64 -2.35
N GLY A 33 1.39 6.67 -1.56
CA GLY A 33 0.43 7.73 -1.23
C GLY A 33 -0.18 8.41 -2.46
N PRO A 34 0.62 8.96 -3.37
CA PRO A 34 0.12 9.52 -4.63
C PRO A 34 -0.70 8.55 -5.48
N ILE A 35 -0.29 7.28 -5.57
CA ILE A 35 -1.02 6.25 -6.32
C ILE A 35 -2.43 6.08 -5.73
N LEU A 36 -2.55 5.88 -4.42
CA LEU A 36 -3.85 5.71 -3.75
C LEU A 36 -4.75 6.94 -3.90
N VAL A 37 -4.17 8.15 -3.85
CA VAL A 37 -4.93 9.40 -4.08
C VAL A 37 -5.47 9.47 -5.49
N ILE A 38 -4.63 9.22 -6.51
CA ILE A 38 -5.05 9.23 -7.93
C ILE A 38 -6.14 8.21 -8.17
N GLU A 39 -5.98 7.01 -7.64
CA GLU A 39 -6.96 5.93 -7.74
C GLU A 39 -8.29 6.31 -7.08
N CYS A 40 -8.24 6.87 -5.88
CA CYS A 40 -9.41 7.37 -5.18
C CYS A 40 -10.14 8.44 -6.00
N ILE A 41 -9.41 9.42 -6.55
CA ILE A 41 -9.98 10.47 -7.42
C ILE A 41 -10.66 9.83 -8.65
N TYR A 42 -9.99 8.88 -9.31
CA TYR A 42 -10.58 8.16 -10.44
C TYR A 42 -11.90 7.48 -10.07
N LEU A 43 -11.96 6.79 -8.94
CA LEU A 43 -13.15 6.09 -8.47
C LEU A 43 -14.29 7.06 -8.10
N PHE A 44 -13.97 8.26 -7.61
CA PHE A 44 -14.97 9.30 -7.36
C PHE A 44 -15.48 9.94 -8.65
N VAL A 45 -14.60 10.32 -9.56
CA VAL A 45 -14.96 10.92 -10.87
C VAL A 45 -15.81 9.95 -11.69
N SER A 46 -15.46 8.66 -11.69
CA SER A 46 -16.25 7.62 -12.37
C SER A 46 -17.53 7.22 -11.63
N LYS A 47 -17.85 7.85 -10.50
CA LYS A 47 -18.99 7.55 -9.61
C LYS A 47 -18.99 6.14 -9.02
N LYS A 48 -17.97 5.32 -9.28
CA LYS A 48 -17.86 3.94 -8.78
C LYS A 48 -17.76 3.89 -7.26
N ALA A 49 -16.91 4.74 -6.66
CA ALA A 49 -16.81 4.88 -5.20
C ALA A 49 -18.13 5.32 -4.58
N ILE A 50 -18.79 6.33 -5.15
CA ILE A 50 -20.06 6.85 -4.64
C ILE A 50 -21.13 5.76 -4.60
N ASN A 51 -21.24 4.97 -5.68
CA ASN A 51 -22.20 3.87 -5.74
C ASN A 51 -21.89 2.78 -4.70
N ALA A 52 -20.61 2.37 -4.57
CA ALA A 52 -20.20 1.41 -3.59
C ALA A 52 -20.47 1.86 -2.14
N LEU A 53 -20.23 3.14 -1.85
CA LEU A 53 -20.50 3.74 -0.55
C LEU A 53 -22.01 3.78 -0.24
N LYS A 54 -22.85 4.19 -1.22
CA LYS A 54 -24.32 4.21 -1.05
C LYS A 54 -24.91 2.85 -0.73
N GLU A 55 -24.37 1.79 -1.32
CA GLU A 55 -24.80 0.41 -1.10
C GLU A 55 -24.26 -0.19 0.20
N THR A 56 -23.36 0.52 0.91
CA THR A 56 -22.76 0.01 2.13
C THR A 56 -23.56 0.42 3.34
N PRO A 57 -24.13 -0.55 4.09
CA PRO A 57 -24.81 -0.23 5.34
C PRO A 57 -23.83 0.41 6.33
N LYS A 58 -24.34 1.30 7.16
CA LYS A 58 -23.56 1.98 8.22
C LYS A 58 -22.45 2.95 7.73
N ILE A 59 -22.40 3.28 6.43
CA ILE A 59 -21.40 4.24 5.91
C ILE A 59 -21.48 5.62 6.62
N LYS A 60 -22.65 5.99 7.17
CA LYS A 60 -22.84 7.20 7.96
C LYS A 60 -21.89 7.29 9.16
N PHE A 61 -21.52 6.15 9.76
CA PHE A 61 -20.55 6.14 10.87
C PHE A 61 -19.14 6.49 10.41
N LEU A 62 -18.76 6.11 9.19
CA LEU A 62 -17.49 6.54 8.59
C LEU A 62 -17.46 8.05 8.39
N TYR A 63 -18.53 8.62 7.84
CA TYR A 63 -18.60 10.08 7.65
C TYR A 63 -18.55 10.83 8.98
N LEU A 64 -19.26 10.33 10.00
CA LEU A 64 -19.21 10.91 11.34
C LEU A 64 -17.79 10.83 11.93
N PHE A 65 -17.13 9.67 11.82
CA PHE A 65 -15.74 9.50 12.27
C PHE A 65 -14.80 10.49 11.58
N VAL A 66 -14.86 10.59 10.25
CA VAL A 66 -14.00 11.50 9.48
C VAL A 66 -14.25 12.95 9.88
N LEU A 67 -15.53 13.35 10.02
CA LEU A 67 -15.90 14.71 10.40
C LEU A 67 -15.36 15.07 11.79
N ILE A 68 -15.55 14.21 12.78
CA ILE A 68 -15.06 14.44 14.15
C ILE A 68 -13.53 14.48 14.16
N SER A 69 -12.87 13.51 13.55
CA SER A 69 -11.40 13.40 13.54
C SER A 69 -10.73 14.60 12.86
N LEU A 70 -11.27 15.03 11.71
CA LEU A 70 -10.78 16.21 11.00
C LEU A 70 -11.00 17.49 11.83
N SER A 71 -12.20 17.65 12.43
CA SER A 71 -12.50 18.82 13.27
C SER A 71 -11.54 18.92 14.45
N ILE A 72 -11.30 17.82 15.16
CA ILE A 72 -10.35 17.78 16.29
C ILE A 72 -8.94 18.10 15.81
N SER A 73 -8.50 17.50 14.70
CA SER A 73 -7.17 17.74 14.14
C SER A 73 -6.95 19.21 13.74
N LEU A 74 -7.96 19.85 13.16
CA LEU A 74 -7.91 21.26 12.77
C LEU A 74 -7.88 22.19 13.98
N ILE A 75 -8.72 21.95 15.00
CA ILE A 75 -8.75 22.74 16.25
C ILE A 75 -7.39 22.71 16.93
N HIS A 76 -6.75 21.54 17.00
CA HIS A 76 -5.45 21.38 17.63
C HIS A 76 -4.27 21.65 16.67
N LYS A 77 -4.52 22.18 15.47
CA LYS A 77 -3.49 22.43 14.44
C LYS A 77 -2.59 21.21 14.17
N ASN A 78 -3.14 20.00 14.33
CA ASN A 78 -2.45 18.74 14.11
C ASN A 78 -2.56 18.31 12.64
N ILE A 79 -1.66 18.82 11.80
CA ILE A 79 -1.62 18.50 10.37
C ILE A 79 -1.43 17.01 10.12
N LEU A 80 -0.57 16.33 10.91
CA LEU A 80 -0.35 14.89 10.76
C LEU A 80 -1.61 14.09 11.08
N GLY A 81 -2.36 14.48 12.11
CA GLY A 81 -3.64 13.85 12.44
C GLY A 81 -4.69 14.05 11.34
N ALA A 82 -4.74 15.22 10.72
CA ALA A 82 -5.62 15.47 9.59
C ALA A 82 -5.24 14.59 8.36
N LEU A 83 -3.95 14.54 8.01
CA LEU A 83 -3.46 13.70 6.93
C LEU A 83 -3.74 12.21 7.18
N ALA A 84 -3.51 11.73 8.41
CA ALA A 84 -3.81 10.35 8.79
C ALA A 84 -5.31 10.05 8.64
N THR A 85 -6.19 10.96 9.03
CA THR A 85 -7.64 10.80 8.86
C THR A 85 -8.03 10.70 7.38
N VAL A 86 -7.45 11.53 6.52
CA VAL A 86 -7.67 11.47 5.07
C VAL A 86 -7.16 10.14 4.50
N ALA A 87 -5.97 9.69 4.91
CA ALA A 87 -5.41 8.42 4.47
C ALA A 87 -6.30 7.23 4.86
N ILE A 88 -6.80 7.21 6.10
CA ILE A 88 -7.75 6.18 6.58
C ILE A 88 -9.04 6.22 5.75
N PHE A 89 -9.57 7.41 5.47
CA PHE A 89 -10.77 7.54 4.64
C PHE A 89 -10.55 6.96 3.23
N ILE A 90 -9.45 7.30 2.57
CA ILE A 90 -9.07 6.75 1.26
C ILE A 90 -9.00 5.22 1.33
N ALA A 91 -8.29 4.67 2.32
CA ALA A 91 -8.14 3.23 2.48
C ALA A 91 -9.50 2.53 2.63
N ILE A 92 -10.41 3.10 3.43
CA ILE A 92 -11.74 2.52 3.62
C ILE A 92 -12.58 2.61 2.33
N VAL A 93 -12.51 3.73 1.60
CA VAL A 93 -13.20 3.86 0.29
C VAL A 93 -12.75 2.78 -0.68
N LEU A 94 -11.43 2.59 -0.82
CA LEU A 94 -10.85 1.56 -1.67
C LEU A 94 -11.27 0.15 -1.22
N MET A 95 -11.22 -0.13 0.09
CA MET A 95 -11.64 -1.41 0.66
C MET A 95 -13.12 -1.72 0.39
N VAL A 96 -14.01 -0.72 0.57
CA VAL A 96 -15.45 -0.86 0.29
C VAL A 96 -15.71 -1.12 -1.18
N TYR A 97 -14.97 -0.44 -2.05
CA TYR A 97 -15.10 -0.63 -3.48
C TYR A 97 -14.61 -2.01 -3.91
N TYR A 98 -13.39 -2.38 -3.55
CA TYR A 98 -12.75 -3.60 -4.03
C TYR A 98 -13.35 -4.89 -3.48
N ARG A 99 -13.98 -4.88 -2.30
CA ARG A 99 -14.60 -6.08 -1.74
C ARG A 99 -15.60 -6.77 -2.69
N LYS A 100 -16.18 -6.01 -3.66
CA LYS A 100 -17.11 -6.53 -4.66
C LYS A 100 -16.42 -7.15 -5.88
N HIS A 101 -15.14 -6.81 -6.08
CA HIS A 101 -14.36 -7.23 -7.24
C HIS A 101 -13.39 -8.36 -6.93
N VAL A 102 -13.22 -8.70 -5.64
CA VAL A 102 -12.41 -9.83 -5.21
C VAL A 102 -13.19 -11.12 -5.47
N ASN A 103 -12.66 -11.97 -6.34
CA ASN A 103 -13.07 -13.36 -6.50
C ASN A 103 -11.88 -14.27 -6.14
N GLN A 104 -12.11 -15.57 -6.08
CA GLN A 104 -11.09 -16.55 -5.71
C GLN A 104 -9.86 -16.45 -6.62
N SER A 105 -10.04 -16.37 -7.93
CA SER A 105 -8.92 -16.29 -8.89
C SER A 105 -8.10 -15.01 -8.72
N THR A 106 -8.75 -13.86 -8.46
CA THR A 106 -8.05 -12.58 -8.18
C THR A 106 -7.29 -12.65 -6.86
N PHE A 107 -7.90 -13.24 -5.84
CA PHE A 107 -7.27 -13.39 -4.53
C PHE A 107 -6.03 -14.28 -4.60
N GLU A 108 -6.13 -15.46 -5.22
CA GLU A 108 -5.00 -16.37 -5.42
C GLU A 108 -3.87 -15.70 -6.19
N PHE A 109 -4.18 -14.98 -7.27
CA PHE A 109 -3.18 -14.24 -8.03
C PHE A 109 -2.47 -13.16 -7.20
N ILE A 110 -3.20 -12.43 -6.36
CA ILE A 110 -2.62 -11.41 -5.46
C ILE A 110 -1.68 -12.08 -4.45
N ILE A 111 -2.08 -13.20 -3.85
CA ILE A 111 -1.23 -13.94 -2.90
C ILE A 111 0.05 -14.41 -3.57
N ASP A 112 -0.05 -15.05 -4.74
CA ASP A 112 1.11 -15.53 -5.50
C ASP A 112 2.06 -14.38 -5.85
N MET A 113 1.52 -13.26 -6.31
CA MET A 113 2.28 -12.05 -6.60
C MET A 113 3.02 -11.53 -5.35
N LEU A 114 2.34 -11.46 -4.21
CA LEU A 114 2.95 -10.98 -2.96
C LEU A 114 4.03 -11.92 -2.46
N ILE A 115 3.86 -13.25 -2.60
CA ILE A 115 4.88 -14.24 -2.27
C ILE A 115 6.14 -14.03 -3.13
N VAL A 116 5.97 -13.93 -4.46
CA VAL A 116 7.09 -13.69 -5.37
C VAL A 116 7.82 -12.40 -5.05
N LEU A 117 7.07 -11.30 -4.82
CA LEU A 117 7.65 -10.01 -4.44
C LEU A 117 8.39 -10.10 -3.11
N SER A 118 7.83 -10.79 -2.11
CA SER A 118 8.48 -10.98 -0.81
C SER A 118 9.81 -11.71 -0.93
N ILE A 119 9.88 -12.73 -1.79
CA ILE A 119 11.13 -13.45 -2.09
C ILE A 119 12.15 -12.51 -2.75
N LEU A 120 11.72 -11.73 -3.76
CA LEU A 120 12.61 -10.77 -4.43
C LEU A 120 13.15 -9.72 -3.46
N TRP A 121 12.29 -9.20 -2.57
CA TRP A 121 12.72 -8.24 -1.56
C TRP A 121 13.64 -8.86 -0.50
N ALA A 122 13.42 -10.12 -0.14
CA ALA A 122 14.33 -10.83 0.76
C ALA A 122 15.72 -11.01 0.13
N ILE A 123 15.78 -11.41 -1.15
CA ILE A 123 17.04 -11.52 -1.89
C ILE A 123 17.76 -10.17 -1.96
N TYR A 124 17.02 -9.09 -2.27
CA TYR A 124 17.56 -7.74 -2.29
C TYR A 124 18.08 -7.32 -0.91
N GLY A 125 17.36 -7.60 0.16
CA GLY A 125 17.78 -7.32 1.53
C GLY A 125 19.07 -8.06 1.92
N ILE A 126 19.22 -9.32 1.51
CA ILE A 126 20.46 -10.09 1.70
C ILE A 126 21.62 -9.42 0.95
N TYR A 127 21.40 -9.05 -0.32
CA TYR A 127 22.40 -8.32 -1.11
C TYR A 127 22.82 -7.01 -0.45
N GLU A 128 21.86 -6.20 0.02
CA GLU A 128 22.14 -4.95 0.75
C GLU A 128 22.97 -5.20 2.01
N GLN A 129 22.68 -6.28 2.73
CA GLN A 129 23.45 -6.69 3.90
C GLN A 129 24.92 -7.00 3.57
N PHE A 130 25.17 -7.73 2.48
CA PHE A 130 26.54 -7.97 2.01
C PHE A 130 27.26 -6.68 1.66
N GLN A 131 26.58 -5.72 1.02
CA GLN A 131 27.15 -4.40 0.72
C GLN A 131 27.52 -3.62 2.00
N ILE A 132 26.68 -3.69 3.03
CA ILE A 132 26.94 -3.06 4.33
C ILE A 132 28.19 -3.70 4.96
N TYR A 133 28.30 -5.03 4.98
CA TYR A 133 29.46 -5.72 5.54
C TYR A 133 30.75 -5.39 4.81
N HIS A 134 30.73 -5.42 3.49
CA HIS A 134 31.88 -5.05 2.67
C HIS A 134 32.34 -3.61 2.95
N ARG A 135 31.42 -2.67 3.03
CA ARG A 135 31.72 -1.25 3.36
C ARG A 135 32.32 -1.06 4.73
N LEU A 136 31.91 -1.88 5.70
CA LEU A 136 32.38 -1.78 7.08
C LEU A 136 33.63 -2.62 7.37
N GLY A 137 34.09 -3.42 6.41
CA GLY A 137 35.21 -4.35 6.59
C GLY A 137 34.94 -5.43 7.63
N VAL A 138 33.69 -5.89 7.75
CA VAL A 138 33.26 -6.90 8.73
C VAL A 138 32.93 -8.20 8.00
N ASP A 139 33.61 -9.29 8.41
CA ASP A 139 33.47 -10.60 7.75
C ASP A 139 32.30 -11.41 8.29
N HIS A 140 31.69 -11.00 9.39
CA HIS A 140 30.59 -11.72 10.01
C HIS A 140 29.60 -10.79 10.71
N PHE A 141 28.36 -11.28 10.87
CA PHE A 141 27.31 -10.56 11.56
C PHE A 141 27.63 -10.34 13.04
N THR A 142 27.62 -9.10 13.47
CA THR A 142 27.64 -8.74 14.89
C THR A 142 26.49 -7.80 15.22
N PHE A 143 25.82 -8.04 16.36
CA PHE A 143 24.71 -7.20 16.80
C PHE A 143 25.10 -5.72 16.93
N LYS A 144 26.34 -5.43 17.36
CA LYS A 144 26.85 -4.06 17.47
C LYS A 144 26.88 -3.32 16.13
N VAL A 145 27.16 -4.02 15.04
CA VAL A 145 27.13 -3.43 13.67
C VAL A 145 25.70 -3.08 13.29
N TYR A 146 24.75 -3.95 13.59
CA TYR A 146 23.34 -3.74 13.30
C TYR A 146 22.66 -2.70 14.17
N ALA A 147 23.11 -2.54 15.41
CA ALA A 147 22.51 -1.58 16.34
C ALA A 147 22.71 -0.12 15.93
N ARG A 148 23.69 0.17 15.05
CA ARG A 148 23.90 1.51 14.51
C ARG A 148 22.86 1.79 13.42
N ARG A 149 22.16 2.92 13.54
CA ARG A 149 21.13 3.35 12.58
C ARG A 149 21.63 3.36 11.13
N GLU A 150 22.87 3.75 10.92
CA GLU A 150 23.53 3.85 9.61
C GLU A 150 23.72 2.50 8.91
N ASN A 151 23.68 1.41 9.67
CA ASN A 151 23.92 0.04 9.19
C ASN A 151 22.67 -0.81 9.15
N ARG A 152 21.50 -0.24 9.41
CA ARG A 152 20.23 -0.96 9.30
C ARG A 152 19.88 -1.16 7.84
N LEU A 153 19.26 -2.28 7.55
CA LEU A 153 18.70 -2.55 6.23
C LEU A 153 17.59 -1.56 5.94
N ASN A 154 17.74 -0.81 4.87
CA ASN A 154 16.68 0.07 4.38
C ASN A 154 15.73 -0.67 3.45
N SER A 155 16.28 -1.67 2.72
CA SER A 155 15.51 -2.41 1.72
C SER A 155 14.66 -1.47 0.85
N VAL A 156 13.60 -1.97 0.29
CA VAL A 156 12.70 -1.17 -0.57
C VAL A 156 11.87 -0.16 0.22
N PHE A 157 11.68 -0.38 1.50
CA PHE A 157 10.84 0.49 2.34
C PHE A 157 11.53 1.76 2.82
N TYR A 158 12.84 1.89 2.58
CA TYR A 158 13.65 3.07 2.90
C TYR A 158 13.45 3.64 4.32
N ASN A 159 13.05 2.80 5.25
CA ASN A 159 12.82 3.22 6.63
C ASN A 159 13.23 2.13 7.62
N ALA A 160 14.42 2.26 8.14
CA ALA A 160 14.96 1.37 9.16
C ALA A 160 14.72 1.89 10.60
N ASN A 161 13.71 2.73 10.78
CA ASN A 161 13.37 3.28 12.12
C ASN A 161 12.62 2.30 12.97
#